data_aac2584061ce45d5f3e12e16a03d5338
#
_entry.id   aac2584061ce45d5f3e12e16a03d5338
#
_cell.length_a   1.000
_cell.length_b   1.000
_cell.length_c   1.000
_cell.angle_alpha   90.00
_cell.angle_beta   90.00
_cell.angle_gamma   90.00
#
_symmetry.space_group_name_H-M   'P 1'
#
loop_
_entity.id
_entity.type
_entity.pdbx_description
1 polymer ?
#
loop_
_entity_poly.entity_id
_entity_poly.type
_entity_poly.pdbx_seq_one_letter_code
_entity_poly.pdbx_strand_id
1 'polypeptide(L)'
;LRWWNQYVSPLRCALESLLERVQTRHRENCSSPRNYHRYANEVGLILDLNSEDYQREKTHHQQYARNKALLAFMICGVEQAYIREVVRMNPGRVCMLDHDGVVATGALSLPDWRGFIMKVKD
;
A
#
# COMPACT_ATOMS: atom_id res chain seq x y z
N LEU A 1 -21.80 4.59 -19.92
CA LEU A 1 -20.81 3.57 -20.27
C LEU A 1 -19.49 4.17 -20.75
N ARG A 2 -19.50 5.29 -21.48
CA ARG A 2 -18.27 5.97 -21.91
C ARG A 2 -17.42 6.40 -20.71
N TRP A 3 -18.03 7.04 -19.73
CA TRP A 3 -17.36 7.45 -18.49
C TRP A 3 -16.75 6.24 -17.76
N TRP A 4 -17.50 5.16 -17.64
CA TRP A 4 -17.01 3.92 -17.03
C TRP A 4 -15.78 3.39 -17.75
N ASN A 5 -15.83 3.27 -19.06
CA ASN A 5 -14.71 2.74 -19.86
C ASN A 5 -13.49 3.67 -19.83
N GLN A 6 -13.70 4.98 -19.72
CA GLN A 6 -12.62 5.96 -19.74
C GLN A 6 -11.90 6.06 -18.39
N TYR A 7 -12.64 5.99 -17.28
CA TYR A 7 -12.09 6.29 -15.95
C TYR A 7 -12.07 5.09 -15.01
N VAL A 8 -13.10 4.28 -14.98
CA VAL A 8 -13.24 3.20 -14.01
C VAL A 8 -12.59 1.90 -14.50
N SER A 9 -12.85 1.51 -15.73
CA SER A 9 -12.33 0.25 -16.27
C SER A 9 -10.80 0.20 -16.31
N PRO A 10 -10.09 1.26 -16.75
CA PRO A 10 -8.61 1.26 -16.69
C PRO A 10 -8.06 1.16 -15.27
N LEU A 11 -8.68 1.83 -14.30
CA LEU A 11 -8.28 1.75 -12.91
C LEU A 11 -8.49 0.33 -12.35
N ARG A 12 -9.62 -0.28 -12.63
CA ARG A 12 -9.91 -1.66 -12.24
C ARG A 12 -8.88 -2.63 -12.80
N CYS A 13 -8.58 -2.52 -14.10
CA CYS A 13 -7.58 -3.36 -14.75
C CYS A 13 -6.18 -3.17 -14.13
N ALA A 14 -5.81 -1.92 -13.80
CA ALA A 14 -4.54 -1.63 -13.15
C ALA A 14 -4.46 -2.25 -11.75
N LEU A 15 -5.54 -2.20 -10.97
CA LEU A 15 -5.59 -2.80 -9.62
C LEU A 15 -5.55 -4.33 -9.68
N GLU A 16 -6.26 -4.94 -10.61
CA GLU A 16 -6.22 -6.39 -10.82
C GLU A 16 -4.81 -6.85 -11.24
N SER A 17 -4.16 -6.12 -12.12
CA SER A 17 -2.78 -6.40 -12.54
C SER A 17 -1.79 -6.23 -11.39
N LEU A 18 -1.97 -5.21 -10.56
CA LEU A 18 -1.14 -5.01 -9.37
C LEU A 18 -1.32 -6.16 -8.37
N LEU A 19 -2.54 -6.57 -8.11
CA LEU A 19 -2.85 -7.69 -7.22
C LEU A 19 -2.16 -8.97 -7.70
N GLU A 20 -2.27 -9.29 -8.98
CA GLU A 20 -1.64 -10.47 -9.57
C GLU A 20 -0.11 -10.44 -9.41
N ARG A 21 0.51 -9.29 -9.66
CA ARG A 21 1.96 -9.13 -9.49
C ARG A 21 2.39 -9.27 -8.04
N VAL A 22 1.63 -8.71 -7.11
CA VAL A 22 1.90 -8.83 -5.67
C VAL A 22 1.84 -10.30 -5.24
N GLN A 23 0.81 -11.01 -5.63
CA GLN A 23 0.62 -12.42 -5.28
C GLN A 23 1.68 -13.31 -5.90
N THR A 24 2.00 -13.10 -7.16
CA THR A 24 3.02 -13.89 -7.89
C THR A 24 4.39 -13.68 -7.25
N ARG A 25 4.79 -12.45 -7.04
CA ARG A 25 6.08 -12.12 -6.41
C ARG A 25 6.18 -12.67 -5.00
N HIS A 26 5.10 -12.62 -4.25
CA HIS A 26 5.06 -13.18 -2.90
C HIS A 26 5.28 -14.69 -2.92
N ARG A 27 4.62 -15.43 -3.80
CA ARG A 27 4.80 -16.88 -3.94
C ARG A 27 6.21 -17.25 -4.35
N GLU A 28 6.81 -16.51 -5.27
CA GLU A 28 8.19 -16.74 -5.70
C GLU A 28 9.21 -16.54 -4.56
N ASN A 29 8.92 -15.61 -3.65
CA ASN A 29 9.82 -15.26 -2.54
C ASN A 29 9.53 -16.06 -1.27
N CYS A 30 8.41 -16.78 -1.18
CA CYS A 30 8.09 -17.62 -0.03
C CYS A 30 8.87 -18.93 -0.05
N SER A 31 9.52 -19.25 1.04
CA SER A 31 10.25 -20.53 1.22
C SER A 31 9.31 -21.72 1.47
N SER A 32 8.08 -21.49 1.89
CA SER A 32 7.10 -22.54 2.21
C SER A 32 5.68 -22.10 1.86
N PRO A 33 4.83 -23.01 1.30
CA PRO A 33 3.42 -22.73 1.07
C PRO A 33 2.64 -22.34 2.33
N ARG A 34 3.12 -22.70 3.50
CA ARG A 34 2.51 -22.33 4.79
C ARG A 34 2.45 -20.84 5.01
N ASN A 35 3.33 -20.07 4.36
CA ASN A 35 3.46 -18.63 4.51
C ASN A 35 2.79 -17.84 3.38
N TYR A 36 2.12 -18.48 2.42
CA TYR A 36 1.48 -17.79 1.30
C TYR A 36 0.36 -16.83 1.73
N HIS A 37 -0.22 -17.01 2.89
CA HIS A 37 -1.25 -16.14 3.44
C HIS A 37 -0.70 -14.95 4.27
N ARG A 38 0.61 -14.91 4.48
CA ARG A 38 1.29 -13.87 5.27
C ARG A 38 2.10 -12.96 4.36
N TYR A 39 1.67 -11.72 4.24
CA TYR A 39 2.30 -10.72 3.38
C TYR A 39 3.03 -9.68 4.21
N ALA A 40 4.26 -9.35 3.83
CA ALA A 40 4.98 -8.22 4.38
C ALA A 40 4.85 -7.01 3.45
N ASN A 41 4.64 -5.82 4.01
CA ASN A 41 4.65 -4.59 3.23
C ASN A 41 6.05 -3.94 3.21
N GLU A 42 6.18 -2.80 2.55
CA GLU A 42 7.45 -2.11 2.34
C GLU A 42 8.11 -1.65 3.65
N VAL A 43 7.35 -1.43 4.71
CA VAL A 43 7.88 -1.06 6.03
C VAL A 43 8.07 -2.26 6.97
N GLY A 44 7.84 -3.47 6.48
CA GLY A 44 8.08 -4.71 7.23
C GLY A 44 6.92 -5.18 8.12
N LEU A 45 5.77 -4.55 8.05
CA LEU A 45 4.57 -5.03 8.74
C LEU A 45 4.01 -6.28 8.06
N ILE A 46 3.37 -7.14 8.84
CA ILE A 46 2.83 -8.41 8.35
C ILE A 46 1.29 -8.36 8.36
N LEU A 47 0.69 -8.73 7.24
CA LEU A 47 -0.74 -9.01 7.12
C LEU A 47 -0.96 -10.52 7.00
N ASP A 48 -1.70 -11.09 7.93
CA ASP A 48 -2.08 -12.51 7.91
C ASP A 48 -3.53 -12.64 7.46
N LEU A 49 -3.73 -13.13 6.23
CA LEU A 49 -5.07 -13.30 5.65
C LEU A 49 -5.83 -14.48 6.24
N ASN A 50 -5.19 -15.33 7.03
CA ASN A 50 -5.83 -16.42 7.75
C ASN A 50 -6.15 -16.07 9.21
N SER A 51 -5.92 -14.82 9.63
CA SER A 51 -6.30 -14.39 10.98
C SER A 51 -7.81 -14.43 11.18
N GLU A 52 -8.24 -14.53 12.43
CA GLU A 52 -9.67 -14.59 12.79
C GLU A 52 -10.46 -13.40 12.25
N ASP A 53 -9.85 -12.24 12.16
CA ASP A 53 -10.49 -11.02 11.67
C ASP A 53 -10.98 -11.17 10.22
N TYR A 54 -10.25 -11.95 9.40
CA TYR A 54 -10.60 -12.20 8.00
C TYR A 54 -11.44 -13.47 7.82
N GLN A 55 -11.51 -14.34 8.80
CA GLN A 55 -12.31 -15.57 8.73
C GLN A 55 -13.74 -15.38 9.23
N ARG A 56 -14.04 -14.30 9.94
CA ARG A 56 -15.39 -14.02 10.46
C ARG A 56 -16.42 -13.77 9.38
N GLU A 57 -16.02 -13.27 8.24
CA GLU A 57 -16.90 -13.05 7.09
C GLU A 57 -16.98 -14.32 6.23
N LYS A 58 -17.85 -15.24 6.62
CA LYS A 58 -18.11 -16.50 5.89
C LYS A 58 -19.01 -16.31 4.66
N THR A 59 -18.95 -15.16 4.00
CA THR A 59 -19.78 -14.86 2.84
C THR A 59 -19.02 -15.05 1.53
N HIS A 60 -19.75 -15.14 0.43
CA HIS A 60 -19.19 -15.19 -0.93
C HIS A 60 -18.36 -13.97 -1.32
N HIS A 61 -18.40 -12.89 -0.53
CA HIS A 61 -17.58 -11.69 -0.69
C HIS A 61 -16.21 -11.77 0.01
N GLN A 62 -15.91 -12.86 0.69
CA GLN A 62 -14.68 -13.02 1.47
C GLN A 62 -13.41 -12.81 0.60
N GLN A 63 -13.38 -13.37 -0.60
CA GLN A 63 -12.23 -13.22 -1.48
C GLN A 63 -12.03 -11.77 -1.93
N TYR A 64 -13.11 -11.06 -2.21
CA TYR A 64 -13.05 -9.64 -2.55
C TYR A 64 -12.53 -8.80 -1.38
N ALA A 65 -13.02 -9.04 -0.17
CA ALA A 65 -12.57 -8.33 1.03
C ALA A 65 -11.08 -8.59 1.32
N ARG A 66 -10.62 -9.82 1.15
CA ARG A 66 -9.20 -10.19 1.30
C ARG A 66 -8.32 -9.50 0.28
N ASN A 67 -8.71 -9.48 -0.98
CA ASN A 67 -7.97 -8.82 -2.07
C ASN A 67 -7.88 -7.31 -1.83
N LYS A 68 -8.97 -6.68 -1.41
CA LYS A 68 -9.02 -5.27 -1.07
C LYS A 68 -8.09 -4.94 0.11
N ALA A 69 -8.15 -5.75 1.17
CA ALA A 69 -7.29 -5.58 2.34
C ALA A 69 -5.80 -5.73 1.97
N LEU A 70 -5.46 -6.71 1.15
CA LEU A 70 -4.09 -6.92 0.70
C LEU A 70 -3.57 -5.73 -0.11
N LEU A 71 -4.34 -5.25 -1.09
CA LEU A 71 -3.94 -4.09 -1.91
C LEU A 71 -3.78 -2.84 -1.06
N ALA A 72 -4.73 -2.54 -0.18
CA ALA A 72 -4.65 -1.39 0.72
C ALA A 72 -3.42 -1.48 1.62
N PHE A 73 -3.14 -2.64 2.18
CA PHE A 73 -1.98 -2.89 3.03
C PHE A 73 -0.66 -2.65 2.29
N MET A 74 -0.55 -3.14 1.06
CA MET A 74 0.67 -2.98 0.25
C MET A 74 0.87 -1.53 -0.17
N ILE A 75 -0.19 -0.85 -0.61
CA ILE A 75 -0.13 0.56 -1.02
C ILE A 75 0.21 1.46 0.17
N CYS A 76 -0.45 1.29 1.30
CA CYS A 76 -0.16 2.04 2.52
C CYS A 76 1.28 1.81 3.00
N GLY A 77 1.80 0.60 2.85
CA GLY A 77 3.18 0.29 3.17
C GLY A 77 4.18 1.11 2.36
N VAL A 78 3.94 1.27 1.06
CA VAL A 78 4.78 2.09 0.18
C VAL A 78 4.67 3.58 0.54
N GLU A 79 3.47 4.07 0.82
CA GLU A 79 3.27 5.45 1.30
C GLU A 79 4.04 5.72 2.60
N GLN A 80 3.95 4.82 3.56
CA GLN A 80 4.67 4.92 4.83
C GLN A 80 6.19 4.88 4.63
N ALA A 81 6.68 4.04 3.73
CA ALA A 81 8.10 3.98 3.39
C ALA A 81 8.59 5.30 2.78
N TYR A 82 7.78 5.92 1.92
CA TYR A 82 8.08 7.23 1.34
C TYR A 82 8.15 8.31 2.42
N ILE A 83 7.15 8.39 3.31
CA ILE A 83 7.13 9.35 4.41
C ILE A 83 8.34 9.15 5.34
N ARG A 84 8.69 7.91 5.64
CA ARG A 84 9.88 7.61 6.45
C ARG A 84 11.16 8.13 5.80
N GLU A 85 11.28 8.00 4.48
CA GLU A 85 12.42 8.53 3.74
C GLU A 85 12.46 10.05 3.75
N VAL A 86 11.31 10.73 3.63
CA VAL A 86 11.21 12.20 3.79
C VAL A 86 11.73 12.63 5.16
N VAL A 87 11.33 11.94 6.22
CA VAL A 87 11.81 12.22 7.58
C VAL A 87 13.33 12.05 7.68
N ARG A 88 13.83 10.95 7.14
CA ARG A 88 15.27 10.64 7.15
C ARG A 88 16.11 11.70 6.43
N MET A 89 15.61 12.21 5.30
CA MET A 89 16.30 13.23 4.49
C MET A 89 16.24 14.62 5.09
N ASN A 90 15.36 14.87 6.07
CA ASN A 90 15.10 16.19 6.65
C ASN A 90 15.17 16.14 8.18
N PRO A 91 16.35 15.81 8.75
CA PRO A 91 16.48 15.69 10.20
C PRO A 91 16.15 17.02 10.90
N GLY A 92 15.31 16.94 11.94
CA GLY A 92 14.89 18.08 12.74
C GLY A 92 13.89 19.02 12.10
N ARG A 93 13.45 18.79 10.87
CA ARG A 93 12.49 19.66 10.15
C ARG A 93 11.06 19.17 10.19
N VAL A 94 10.85 17.88 10.40
CA VAL A 94 9.51 17.29 10.49
C VAL A 94 9.03 17.34 11.93
N CYS A 95 7.91 18.03 12.17
CA CYS A 95 7.34 18.21 13.49
C CYS A 95 6.32 17.16 13.86
N MET A 96 5.55 16.69 12.87
CA MET A 96 4.46 15.75 13.07
C MET A 96 4.20 14.96 11.80
N LEU A 97 3.75 13.71 11.98
CA LEU A 97 3.30 12.85 10.89
C LEU A 97 1.77 12.84 10.85
N ASP A 98 1.23 12.87 9.63
CA ASP A 98 -0.17 12.63 9.35
C ASP A 98 -0.28 11.40 8.45
N HIS A 99 -1.48 10.91 8.16
CA HIS A 99 -1.71 9.66 7.40
C HIS A 99 -0.95 9.60 6.06
N ASP A 100 -0.99 10.69 5.33
CA ASP A 100 -0.45 10.81 3.98
C ASP A 100 0.49 12.00 3.82
N GLY A 101 0.94 12.58 4.93
CA GLY A 101 1.74 13.77 4.90
C GLY A 101 2.58 14.02 6.14
N VAL A 102 3.26 15.14 6.13
CA VAL A 102 4.08 15.61 7.24
C VAL A 102 3.81 17.10 7.51
N VAL A 103 3.93 17.49 8.76
CA VAL A 103 4.00 18.91 9.15
C VAL A 103 5.45 19.26 9.36
N ALA A 104 5.94 20.28 8.66
CA ALA A 104 7.35 20.66 8.67
C ALA A 104 7.55 22.15 8.99
N THR A 105 8.73 22.48 9.49
CA THR A 105 9.12 23.85 9.85
C THR A 105 9.70 24.65 8.67
N GLY A 106 9.74 24.09 7.49
CA GLY A 106 10.28 24.74 6.30
C GLY A 106 10.28 23.83 5.09
N ALA A 107 10.96 24.25 4.03
CA ALA A 107 11.07 23.46 2.82
C ALA A 107 11.76 22.11 3.08
N LEU A 108 11.26 21.06 2.46
CA LEU A 108 11.76 19.69 2.58
C LEU A 108 12.51 19.28 1.32
N SER A 109 13.59 18.50 1.51
CA SER A 109 14.17 17.69 0.44
C SER A 109 13.30 16.44 0.29
N LEU A 110 12.93 16.10 -0.94
CA LEU A 110 12.04 14.98 -1.22
C LEU A 110 12.77 13.83 -1.93
N PRO A 111 12.47 12.57 -1.60
CA PRO A 111 13.00 11.44 -2.36
C PRO A 111 12.43 11.46 -3.79
N ASP A 112 13.27 11.11 -4.75
CA ASP A 112 12.87 10.99 -6.15
C ASP A 112 12.33 9.57 -6.42
N TRP A 113 11.10 9.32 -5.98
CA TRP A 113 10.41 8.07 -6.21
C TRP A 113 9.37 8.25 -7.31
N ARG A 114 9.49 7.43 -8.34
CA ARG A 114 8.57 7.45 -9.47
C ARG A 114 7.12 7.27 -9.02
N GLY A 115 6.24 8.17 -9.44
CA GLY A 115 4.82 8.14 -9.13
C GLY A 115 4.44 8.83 -7.81
N PHE A 116 5.43 9.31 -7.02
CA PHE A 116 5.17 10.03 -5.79
C PHE A 116 5.33 11.53 -6.00
N ILE A 117 4.32 12.27 -5.60
CA ILE A 117 4.30 13.73 -5.61
C ILE A 117 3.85 14.21 -4.24
N MET A 118 4.61 15.12 -3.65
CA MET A 118 4.24 15.80 -2.41
C MET A 118 3.85 17.23 -2.68
N LYS A 119 2.68 17.64 -2.17
CA LYS A 119 2.17 19.00 -2.34
C LYS A 119 2.13 19.72 -1.01
N VAL A 120 2.44 21.01 -1.03
CA VAL A 120 2.22 21.88 0.12
C VAL A 120 0.72 22.15 0.26
N LYS A 121 0.20 21.92 1.45
CA LYS A 121 -1.16 22.29 1.83
C LYS A 121 -1.13 23.61 2.57
N ASP A 122 -1.92 24.52 2.10
CA ASP A 122 -2.12 25.81 2.78
C ASP A 122 -3.18 25.71 3.87
#